data_e5f7688ffe58b43cfb67eb5ea1229e35
#
_entry.id   e5f7688ffe58b43cfb67eb5ea1229e35
#
_cell.length_a   1.000
_cell.length_b   1.000
_cell.length_c   1.000
_cell.angle_alpha   90.00
_cell.angle_beta   90.00
_cell.angle_gamma   90.00
#
_symmetry.space_group_name_H-M   'P 1'
#
loop_
_entity.id
_entity.type
_entity.pdbx_description
1 polymer ?
#
loop_
_entity_poly.entity_id
_entity_poly.type
_entity_poly.pdbx_seq_one_letter_code
_entity_poly.pdbx_strand_id
1 'polypeptide(L)'
;RKVNELEIGLSAIEITELRLLSALENGGHPGAESSILKIKGTEMQQNLSELFVEAAGEYALMYPGPHGYESNDKPAGPDYAAEGLSGFLNLRKTSIYGGSNEIQKNILSKFVLGV
;
A
#
# COMPACT_ATOMS: atom_id res chain seq x y z
N ARG A 1 -6.08 -11.54 -13.48
CA ARG A 1 -4.71 -11.94 -13.16
C ARG A 1 -4.13 -11.02 -12.07
N LYS A 2 -4.01 -9.69 -12.31
CA LYS A 2 -3.44 -8.73 -11.32
C LYS A 2 -4.17 -8.74 -9.97
N VAL A 3 -5.49 -8.83 -9.96
CA VAL A 3 -6.29 -8.95 -8.71
C VAL A 3 -5.85 -10.18 -7.92
N ASN A 4 -5.76 -11.35 -8.55
CA ASN A 4 -5.36 -12.58 -7.87
C ASN A 4 -3.94 -12.51 -7.30
N GLU A 5 -3.01 -11.82 -8.00
CA GLU A 5 -1.65 -11.58 -7.52
C GLU A 5 -1.66 -10.72 -6.24
N LEU A 6 -2.53 -9.70 -6.19
CA LEU A 6 -2.74 -8.89 -4.99
C LEU A 6 -3.38 -9.69 -3.84
N GLU A 7 -4.37 -10.53 -4.12
CA GLU A 7 -5.02 -11.39 -3.11
C GLU A 7 -4.01 -12.36 -2.47
N ILE A 8 -3.17 -12.99 -3.29
CA ILE A 8 -2.09 -13.87 -2.80
C ILE A 8 -1.11 -13.07 -1.92
N GLY A 9 -0.70 -11.88 -2.37
CA GLY A 9 0.17 -11.00 -1.60
C GLY A 9 -0.44 -10.58 -0.27
N LEU A 10 -1.74 -10.23 -0.26
CA LEU A 10 -2.46 -9.85 0.95
C LEU A 10 -2.52 -11.01 1.94
N SER A 11 -2.86 -12.21 1.48
CA SER A 11 -2.88 -13.41 2.34
C SER A 11 -1.52 -13.69 2.97
N ALA A 12 -0.42 -13.49 2.22
CA ALA A 12 0.93 -13.65 2.76
C ALA A 12 1.25 -12.59 3.84
N ILE A 13 0.79 -11.36 3.67
CA ILE A 13 0.93 -10.28 4.67
C ILE A 13 0.14 -10.65 5.93
N GLU A 14 -1.12 -11.06 5.80
CA GLU A 14 -1.98 -11.46 6.92
C GLU A 14 -1.37 -12.59 7.75
N ILE A 15 -0.88 -13.64 7.11
CA ILE A 15 -0.21 -14.76 7.81
C ILE A 15 1.06 -14.28 8.52
N THR A 16 1.81 -13.38 7.90
CA THR A 16 3.02 -12.82 8.52
C THR A 16 2.70 -11.99 9.76
N GLU A 17 1.63 -11.18 9.69
CA GLU A 17 1.13 -10.38 10.81
C GLU A 17 0.65 -11.28 11.96
N LEU A 18 -0.16 -12.30 11.67
CA LEU A 18 -0.65 -13.25 12.67
C LEU A 18 0.49 -13.97 13.39
N ARG A 19 1.53 -14.37 12.66
CA ARG A 19 2.74 -14.98 13.25
C ARG A 19 3.48 -14.02 14.17
N LEU A 20 3.60 -12.75 13.78
CA LEU A 20 4.23 -11.72 14.60
C LEU A 20 3.42 -11.48 15.88
N LEU A 21 2.10 -11.33 15.78
CA LEU A 21 1.20 -11.15 16.92
C LEU A 21 1.27 -12.34 17.90
N SER A 22 1.25 -13.56 17.37
CA SER A 22 1.38 -14.77 18.21
C SER A 22 2.74 -14.83 18.93
N ALA A 23 3.81 -14.39 18.28
CA ALA A 23 5.12 -14.32 18.94
C ALA A 23 5.14 -13.29 20.08
N LEU A 24 4.49 -12.14 19.89
CA LEU A 24 4.36 -11.09 20.91
C LEU A 24 3.52 -11.55 22.12
N GLU A 25 2.40 -12.24 21.89
CA GLU A 25 1.55 -12.80 22.96
C GLU A 25 2.33 -13.82 23.82
N ASN A 26 3.26 -14.55 23.25
CA ASN A 26 4.13 -15.48 23.97
C ASN A 26 5.37 -14.83 24.61
N GLY A 27 5.39 -13.50 24.78
CA GLY A 27 6.45 -12.77 25.43
C GLY A 27 7.66 -12.48 24.55
N GLY A 28 7.54 -12.69 23.25
CA GLY A 28 8.55 -12.27 22.26
C GLY A 28 8.56 -10.75 22.07
N HIS A 29 9.56 -10.26 21.36
CA HIS A 29 9.68 -8.87 20.95
C HIS A 29 9.45 -8.75 19.44
N PRO A 30 8.93 -7.58 18.96
CA PRO A 30 8.86 -7.33 17.52
C PRO A 30 10.25 -7.46 16.92
N GLY A 31 10.42 -8.44 16.05
CA GLY A 31 11.66 -8.63 15.32
C GLY A 31 11.75 -7.80 14.04
N ALA A 32 12.80 -8.07 13.26
CA ALA A 32 12.97 -7.45 11.94
C ALA A 32 11.85 -7.78 10.95
N GLU A 33 11.04 -8.81 11.24
CA GLU A 33 9.86 -9.20 10.45
C GLU A 33 8.83 -8.08 10.31
N SER A 34 8.74 -7.18 11.30
CA SER A 34 7.89 -5.98 11.22
C SER A 34 8.28 -5.09 10.02
N SER A 35 9.55 -5.07 9.64
CA SER A 35 10.04 -4.39 8.45
C SER A 35 9.51 -5.02 7.15
N ILE A 36 9.30 -6.34 7.13
CA ILE A 36 8.68 -7.05 6.00
C ILE A 36 7.25 -6.57 5.82
N LEU A 37 6.48 -6.49 6.91
CA LEU A 37 5.10 -6.00 6.88
C LEU A 37 5.02 -4.57 6.34
N LYS A 38 5.93 -3.69 6.78
CA LYS A 38 5.97 -2.31 6.29
C LYS A 38 6.29 -2.26 4.79
N ILE A 39 7.30 -2.96 4.33
CA ILE A 39 7.70 -2.98 2.91
C ILE A 39 6.55 -3.54 2.07
N LYS A 40 6.07 -4.74 2.40
CA LYS A 40 5.04 -5.43 1.62
C LYS A 40 3.69 -4.72 1.69
N GLY A 41 3.32 -4.17 2.83
CA GLY A 41 2.10 -3.38 2.97
C GLY A 41 2.11 -2.12 2.11
N THR A 42 3.24 -1.40 2.07
CA THR A 42 3.35 -0.20 1.21
C THR A 42 3.38 -0.55 -0.27
N GLU A 43 4.07 -1.62 -0.68
CA GLU A 43 4.03 -2.12 -2.05
C GLU A 43 2.60 -2.52 -2.46
N MET A 44 1.88 -3.21 -1.58
CA MET A 44 0.49 -3.62 -1.78
C MET A 44 -0.43 -2.42 -2.00
N GLN A 45 -0.35 -1.40 -1.13
CA GLN A 45 -1.14 -0.18 -1.26
C GLN A 45 -0.87 0.53 -2.60
N GLN A 46 0.40 0.60 -3.00
CA GLN A 46 0.78 1.22 -4.27
C GLN A 46 0.24 0.44 -5.47
N ASN A 47 0.39 -0.88 -5.47
CA ASN A 47 -0.09 -1.75 -6.54
C ASN A 47 -1.63 -1.72 -6.63
N LEU A 48 -2.33 -1.71 -5.50
CA LEU A 48 -3.78 -1.61 -5.46
C LEU A 48 -4.27 -0.28 -6.03
N SER A 49 -3.63 0.82 -5.65
CA SER A 49 -3.98 2.15 -6.18
C SER A 49 -3.71 2.28 -7.69
N GLU A 50 -2.65 1.64 -8.19
CA GLU A 50 -2.35 1.57 -9.62
C GLU A 50 -3.40 0.75 -10.37
N LEU A 51 -3.77 -0.41 -9.84
CA LEU A 51 -4.81 -1.25 -10.41
C LEU A 51 -6.16 -0.54 -10.46
N PHE A 52 -6.45 0.28 -9.44
CA PHE A 52 -7.65 1.11 -9.42
C PHE A 52 -7.67 2.13 -10.57
N VAL A 53 -6.56 2.83 -10.79
CA VAL A 53 -6.42 3.77 -11.92
C VAL A 53 -6.56 3.04 -13.27
N GLU A 54 -5.94 1.85 -13.41
CA GLU A 54 -6.09 1.03 -14.61
C GLU A 54 -7.57 0.63 -14.85
N ALA A 55 -8.28 0.23 -13.79
CA ALA A 55 -9.68 -0.17 -13.90
C ALA A 55 -10.62 1.00 -14.26
N ALA A 56 -10.33 2.19 -13.76
CA ALA A 56 -11.07 3.41 -14.07
C ALA A 56 -10.74 3.96 -15.47
N GLY A 57 -9.59 3.59 -16.03
CA GLY A 57 -9.17 4.00 -17.37
C GLY A 57 -9.03 5.51 -17.51
N GLU A 58 -9.50 6.06 -18.62
CA GLU A 58 -9.38 7.50 -18.93
C GLU A 58 -10.06 8.40 -17.89
N TYR A 59 -11.11 7.91 -17.23
CA TYR A 59 -11.81 8.66 -16.19
C TYR A 59 -10.96 8.93 -14.96
N ALA A 60 -10.01 8.06 -14.63
CA ALA A 60 -9.09 8.28 -13.51
C ALA A 60 -8.06 9.39 -13.77
N LEU A 61 -7.84 9.77 -15.04
CA LEU A 61 -6.86 10.81 -15.39
C LEU A 61 -7.41 12.23 -15.18
N MET A 62 -8.69 12.35 -14.89
CA MET A 62 -9.32 13.64 -14.65
C MET A 62 -9.04 14.10 -13.22
N TYR A 63 -8.27 15.20 -13.11
CA TYR A 63 -8.05 15.85 -11.83
C TYR A 63 -9.07 16.99 -11.65
N PRO A 64 -10.00 16.87 -10.71
CA PRO A 64 -11.08 17.85 -10.54
C PRO A 64 -10.61 19.20 -9.97
N GLY A 65 -9.30 19.33 -9.67
CA GLY A 65 -8.75 20.50 -9.01
C GLY A 65 -8.99 20.50 -7.49
N PRO A 66 -8.44 21.51 -6.78
CA PRO A 66 -8.52 21.57 -5.31
C PRO A 66 -9.96 21.76 -4.79
N HIS A 67 -10.85 22.28 -5.61
CA HIS A 67 -12.27 22.52 -5.26
C HIS A 67 -13.23 21.58 -5.99
N GLY A 68 -12.74 20.69 -6.84
CA GLY A 68 -13.59 19.82 -7.66
C GLY A 68 -14.41 18.81 -6.86
N TYR A 69 -13.94 18.44 -5.68
CA TYR A 69 -14.66 17.54 -4.77
C TYR A 69 -15.80 18.25 -4.00
N GLU A 70 -15.82 19.57 -4.01
CA GLU A 70 -16.84 20.40 -3.38
C GLU A 70 -17.94 20.82 -4.39
N SER A 71 -17.76 20.47 -5.67
CA SER A 71 -18.74 20.77 -6.72
C SER A 71 -19.92 19.82 -6.65
N ASN A 72 -21.11 20.36 -6.91
CA ASN A 72 -22.33 19.56 -7.11
C ASN A 72 -22.41 18.96 -8.53
N ASP A 73 -21.44 19.24 -9.38
CA ASP A 73 -21.35 18.69 -10.72
C ASP A 73 -20.97 17.21 -10.65
N LYS A 74 -21.66 16.40 -11.45
CA LYS A 74 -21.25 14.99 -11.55
C LYS A 74 -19.90 14.89 -12.21
N PRO A 75 -18.97 14.10 -11.62
CA PRO A 75 -17.71 13.79 -12.29
C PRO A 75 -17.99 13.09 -13.62
N ALA A 76 -17.14 13.29 -14.59
CA ALA A 76 -17.20 12.50 -15.81
C ALA A 76 -16.84 11.04 -15.51
N GLY A 77 -17.65 10.12 -16.02
CA GLY A 77 -17.48 8.69 -15.78
C GLY A 77 -18.15 8.15 -14.52
N PRO A 78 -17.77 6.95 -14.09
CA PRO A 78 -18.33 6.33 -12.90
C PRO A 78 -17.86 7.05 -11.61
N ASP A 79 -18.74 7.11 -10.61
CA ASP A 79 -18.50 7.86 -9.37
C ASP A 79 -17.18 7.44 -8.66
N TYR A 80 -16.82 6.16 -8.74
CA TYR A 80 -15.60 5.65 -8.12
C TYR A 80 -14.31 6.15 -8.79
N ALA A 81 -14.35 6.61 -10.03
CA ALA A 81 -13.15 7.01 -10.77
C ALA A 81 -12.60 8.38 -10.34
N ALA A 82 -13.45 9.24 -9.77
CA ALA A 82 -13.10 10.63 -9.47
C ALA A 82 -11.90 10.80 -8.54
N GLU A 83 -11.74 9.90 -7.57
CA GLU A 83 -10.63 9.95 -6.59
C GLU A 83 -9.40 9.13 -6.98
N GLY A 84 -9.47 8.42 -8.11
CA GLY A 84 -8.46 7.44 -8.51
C GLY A 84 -7.06 8.01 -8.61
N LEU A 85 -6.90 9.08 -9.37
CA LEU A 85 -5.59 9.70 -9.61
C LEU A 85 -5.00 10.32 -8.34
N SER A 86 -5.80 11.04 -7.57
CA SER A 86 -5.33 11.69 -6.34
C SER A 86 -4.90 10.65 -5.29
N GLY A 87 -5.66 9.57 -5.14
CA GLY A 87 -5.30 8.43 -4.30
C GLY A 87 -4.00 7.77 -4.74
N PHE A 88 -3.87 7.46 -6.02
CA PHE A 88 -2.66 6.88 -6.61
C PHE A 88 -1.42 7.75 -6.37
N LEU A 89 -1.50 9.04 -6.66
CA LEU A 89 -0.37 9.96 -6.47
C LEU A 89 -0.02 10.13 -4.99
N ASN A 90 -1.03 10.24 -4.12
CA ASN A 90 -0.82 10.40 -2.68
C ASN A 90 -0.16 9.16 -2.05
N LEU A 91 -0.52 7.95 -2.47
CA LEU A 91 0.03 6.72 -1.92
C LEU A 91 1.47 6.43 -2.35
N ARG A 92 2.03 7.17 -3.32
CA ARG A 92 3.48 7.05 -3.64
C ARG A 92 4.37 7.36 -2.44
N LYS A 93 3.95 8.23 -1.53
CA LYS A 93 4.71 8.57 -0.31
C LYS A 93 4.77 7.45 0.74
N THR A 94 3.94 6.41 0.65
CA THR A 94 3.89 5.34 1.67
C THR A 94 5.22 4.58 1.81
N SER A 95 6.01 4.51 0.75
CA SER A 95 7.35 3.92 0.78
C SER A 95 8.42 4.82 1.41
N ILE A 96 8.08 6.07 1.76
CA ILE A 96 9.04 7.05 2.30
C ILE A 96 8.80 7.27 3.79
N TYR A 97 7.56 7.57 4.22
CA TYR A 97 7.25 7.87 5.61
C TYR A 97 7.18 6.61 6.50
N GLY A 98 7.28 6.79 7.82
CA GLY A 98 7.30 5.68 8.78
C GLY A 98 8.57 4.81 8.65
N GLY A 99 9.66 5.41 8.19
CA GLY A 99 10.90 4.73 7.81
C GLY A 99 10.84 4.27 6.34
N SER A 100 11.71 4.79 5.50
CA SER A 100 11.69 4.44 4.08
C SER A 100 11.91 2.94 3.85
N ASN A 101 11.45 2.44 2.71
CA ASN A 101 11.62 1.03 2.38
C ASN A 101 13.10 0.61 2.33
N GLU A 102 14.01 1.54 1.98
CA GLU A 102 15.47 1.34 2.01
C GLU A 102 15.96 1.12 3.45
N ILE A 103 15.53 1.94 4.40
CA ILE A 103 15.85 1.78 5.82
C ILE A 103 15.30 0.46 6.36
N GLN A 104 14.08 0.09 5.99
CA GLN A 104 13.48 -1.18 6.39
C GLN A 104 14.27 -2.38 5.83
N LYS A 105 14.75 -2.29 4.57
CA LYS A 105 15.62 -3.30 3.98
C LYS A 105 16.97 -3.39 4.70
N ASN A 106 17.56 -2.25 5.10
CA ASN A 106 18.79 -2.22 5.89
C ASN A 106 18.59 -2.88 7.27
N ILE A 107 17.45 -2.67 7.92
CA ILE A 107 17.12 -3.35 9.18
C ILE A 107 17.09 -4.87 8.96
N LEU A 108 16.39 -5.34 7.92
CA LEU A 108 16.33 -6.77 7.59
C LEU A 108 17.72 -7.35 7.30
N SER A 109 18.50 -6.66 6.49
CA SER A 109 19.88 -7.07 6.14
C SER A 109 20.73 -7.25 7.40
N LYS A 110 20.72 -6.25 8.27
CA LYS A 110 21.52 -6.24 9.49
C LYS A 110 21.08 -7.30 10.51
N PHE A 111 19.79 -7.43 10.77
CA PHE A 111 19.29 -8.26 11.87
C PHE A 111 18.96 -9.70 11.46
N VAL A 112 18.65 -9.95 10.18
CA VAL A 112 18.30 -11.27 9.67
C VAL A 112 19.47 -11.93 8.95
N LEU A 113 20.20 -11.18 8.13
CA LEU A 113 21.32 -11.70 7.34
C LEU A 113 22.69 -11.48 8.01
N GLY A 114 22.80 -10.58 8.96
CA GLY A 114 24.06 -10.29 9.67
C GLY A 114 25.08 -9.50 8.84
N VAL A 115 24.62 -8.75 7.83
CA VAL A 115 25.46 -7.96 6.90
C VAL A 115 25.16 -6.48 6.98
#